data_0bd0cb569fef96342e412bf9d3fe11e6
#
_entry.id   0bd0cb569fef96342e412bf9d3fe11e6
#
_cell.length_a   1.000
_cell.length_b   1.000
_cell.length_c   1.000
_cell.angle_alpha   90.00
_cell.angle_beta   90.00
_cell.angle_gamma   90.00
#
_symmetry.space_group_name_H-M   'P 1'
#
loop_
_entity.id
_entity.type
_entity.pdbx_description
1 polymer ?
#
loop_
_entity_poly.entity_id
_entity_poly.type
_entity_poly.pdbx_seq_one_letter_code
_entity_poly.pdbx_strand_id
1 'polypeptide(L)'
;MILFCDTSALVKLYVREAGSDALLAEAGAASAVAVCRIAWAEAVAAMARRARDVPADAEALDAARQRLREHWSHYVVVEVTQALVERAGDYADTFALRGYDSVQLAAARTVQEAGREDLRFACYDARLRKAAKVLGMSVFAEAGAP
;
A
#
# COMPACT_ATOMS: atom_id res chain seq x y z
N MET A 1 3.78 -16.11 0.06
CA MET A 1 3.98 -14.78 -0.52
C MET A 1 3.36 -13.74 0.40
N ILE A 2 4.10 -12.69 0.70
CA ILE A 2 3.59 -11.52 1.45
C ILE A 2 3.18 -10.46 0.45
N LEU A 3 1.97 -9.92 0.58
CA LEU A 3 1.49 -8.80 -0.22
C LEU A 3 1.73 -7.51 0.54
N PHE A 4 2.63 -6.66 0.06
CA PHE A 4 2.78 -5.31 0.58
C PHE A 4 1.86 -4.36 -0.17
N CYS A 5 0.97 -3.68 0.53
CA CYS A 5 0.06 -2.68 -0.03
C CYS A 5 0.56 -1.28 0.30
N ASP A 6 0.82 -0.46 -0.73
CA ASP A 6 0.91 0.98 -0.51
C ASP A 6 -0.48 1.55 -0.19
N THR A 7 -0.57 2.83 0.10
CA THR A 7 -1.86 3.42 0.47
C THR A 7 -2.91 3.29 -0.63
N SER A 8 -2.54 3.43 -1.89
CA SER A 8 -3.49 3.31 -3.01
C SER A 8 -4.08 1.90 -3.11
N ALA A 9 -3.26 0.89 -2.90
CA ALA A 9 -3.70 -0.50 -2.85
C ALA A 9 -4.54 -0.78 -1.60
N LEU A 10 -4.12 -0.29 -0.43
CA LEU A 10 -4.86 -0.47 0.81
C LEU A 10 -6.29 0.09 0.70
N VAL A 11 -6.46 1.29 0.16
CA VAL A 11 -7.78 1.90 -0.05
C VAL A 11 -8.67 1.02 -0.93
N LYS A 12 -8.12 0.41 -1.99
CA LYS A 12 -8.88 -0.48 -2.88
C LYS A 12 -9.39 -1.75 -2.21
N LEU A 13 -8.80 -2.18 -1.10
CA LEU A 13 -9.31 -3.31 -0.32
C LEU A 13 -10.59 -2.97 0.47
N TYR A 14 -10.85 -1.69 0.71
CA TYR A 14 -11.96 -1.22 1.54
C TYR A 14 -12.98 -0.40 0.77
N VAL A 15 -12.57 0.30 -0.27
CA VAL A 15 -13.42 1.13 -1.12
C VAL A 15 -13.46 0.51 -2.50
N ARG A 16 -14.67 0.12 -2.94
CA ARG A 16 -14.82 -0.54 -4.22
C ARG A 16 -14.59 0.44 -5.37
N GLU A 17 -13.59 0.13 -6.17
CA GLU A 17 -13.19 0.86 -7.37
C GLU A 17 -12.55 -0.10 -8.38
N ALA A 18 -12.14 0.41 -9.54
CA ALA A 18 -11.46 -0.42 -10.54
C ALA A 18 -10.24 -1.13 -9.93
N GLY A 19 -10.14 -2.43 -10.12
CA GLY A 19 -9.04 -3.26 -9.59
C GLY A 19 -9.27 -3.87 -8.22
N SER A 20 -10.31 -3.48 -7.50
CA SER A 20 -10.58 -4.01 -6.16
C SER A 20 -10.75 -5.52 -6.13
N ASP A 21 -11.48 -6.11 -7.06
CA ASP A 21 -11.73 -7.55 -7.06
C ASP A 21 -10.45 -8.36 -7.26
N ALA A 22 -9.59 -7.96 -8.19
CA ALA A 22 -8.32 -8.62 -8.46
C ALA A 22 -7.36 -8.50 -7.25
N LEU A 23 -7.32 -7.32 -6.63
CA LEU A 23 -6.48 -7.09 -5.46
C LEU A 23 -6.98 -7.86 -4.22
N LEU A 24 -8.30 -7.94 -4.02
CA LEU A 24 -8.89 -8.75 -2.95
C LEU A 24 -8.57 -10.23 -3.11
N ALA A 25 -8.62 -10.75 -4.33
CA ALA A 25 -8.23 -12.13 -4.62
C ALA A 25 -6.74 -12.36 -4.30
N GLU A 26 -5.87 -11.44 -4.68
CA GLU A 26 -4.44 -11.50 -4.38
C GLU A 26 -4.17 -11.44 -2.87
N ALA A 27 -4.83 -10.53 -2.16
CA ALA A 27 -4.73 -10.44 -0.71
C ALA A 27 -5.21 -11.71 0.01
N GLY A 28 -6.28 -12.31 -0.51
CA GLY A 28 -6.79 -13.60 0.01
C GLY A 28 -5.86 -14.78 -0.23
N ALA A 29 -5.04 -14.73 -1.26
CA ALA A 29 -4.05 -15.78 -1.57
C ALA A 29 -2.70 -15.56 -0.84
N ALA A 30 -2.46 -14.38 -0.30
CA ALA A 30 -1.23 -14.07 0.41
C ALA A 30 -1.20 -14.73 1.80
N SER A 31 0.01 -15.10 2.25
CA SER A 31 0.22 -15.59 3.62
C SER A 31 0.05 -14.49 4.67
N ALA A 32 0.34 -13.25 4.28
CA ALA A 32 0.14 -12.04 5.08
C ALA A 32 0.04 -10.81 4.19
N VAL A 33 -0.66 -9.80 4.68
CA VAL A 33 -0.66 -8.47 4.09
C VAL A 33 0.18 -7.54 4.97
N ALA A 34 1.10 -6.81 4.36
CA ALA A 34 1.96 -5.85 5.03
C ALA A 34 1.65 -4.43 4.57
N VAL A 35 1.77 -3.49 5.48
CA VAL A 35 1.53 -2.06 5.24
C VAL A 35 2.54 -1.22 6.02
N CYS A 36 2.77 0.01 5.58
CA CYS A 36 3.48 0.99 6.37
C CYS A 36 2.54 1.64 7.40
N ARG A 37 3.04 1.95 8.59
CA ARG A 37 2.28 2.63 9.65
C ARG A 37 1.57 3.89 9.14
N ILE A 38 2.22 4.68 8.31
CA ILE A 38 1.68 5.93 7.76
C ILE A 38 0.44 5.70 6.86
N ALA A 39 0.30 4.50 6.30
CA ALA A 39 -0.83 4.17 5.44
C ALA A 39 -2.19 4.31 6.14
N TRP A 40 -2.24 4.16 7.46
CA TRP A 40 -3.46 4.44 8.23
C TRP A 40 -3.95 5.87 8.00
N ALA A 41 -3.10 6.86 8.27
CA ALA A 41 -3.46 8.27 8.13
C ALA A 41 -3.77 8.63 6.67
N GLU A 42 -3.00 8.11 5.74
CA GLU A 42 -3.21 8.36 4.31
C GLU A 42 -4.52 7.75 3.80
N ALA A 43 -4.85 6.52 4.21
CA ALA A 43 -6.09 5.85 3.82
C ALA A 43 -7.32 6.57 4.41
N VAL A 44 -7.27 6.95 5.68
CA VAL A 44 -8.34 7.72 6.32
C VAL A 44 -8.52 9.09 5.66
N ALA A 45 -7.42 9.77 5.33
CA ALA A 45 -7.46 11.04 4.60
C ALA A 45 -8.10 10.89 3.21
N ALA A 46 -7.76 9.83 2.48
CA ALA A 46 -8.35 9.54 1.17
C ALA A 46 -9.86 9.26 1.27
N MET A 47 -10.29 8.49 2.25
CA MET A 47 -11.71 8.21 2.49
C MET A 47 -12.48 9.47 2.88
N ALA A 48 -11.91 10.30 3.76
CA ALA A 48 -12.51 11.57 4.18
C ALA A 48 -12.66 12.55 3.02
N ARG A 49 -11.65 12.64 2.17
CA ARG A 49 -11.69 13.47 0.95
C ARG A 49 -12.79 13.01 0.01
N ARG A 50 -12.89 11.71 -0.23
CA ARG A 50 -13.93 11.14 -1.09
C ARG A 50 -15.32 11.40 -0.55
N ALA A 51 -15.54 11.33 0.77
CA ALA A 51 -16.81 11.65 1.41
C ALA A 51 -17.20 13.12 1.24
N ARG A 52 -16.22 14.05 1.23
CA ARG A 52 -16.47 15.46 0.95
C ARG A 52 -16.81 15.71 -0.52
N ASP A 53 -16.12 15.00 -1.42
CA ASP A 53 -16.32 15.16 -2.87
C ASP A 53 -17.66 14.54 -3.32
N VAL A 54 -18.07 13.43 -2.71
CA VAL A 54 -19.31 12.71 -3.01
C VAL A 54 -20.05 12.39 -1.70
N PRO A 55 -20.84 13.34 -1.15
CA PRO A 55 -21.51 13.16 0.13
C PRO A 55 -22.45 11.94 0.20
N ALA A 56 -22.98 11.47 -0.93
CA ALA A 56 -23.79 10.27 -1.01
C ALA A 56 -23.02 8.99 -0.59
N ASP A 57 -21.69 8.99 -0.68
CA ASP A 57 -20.84 7.86 -0.31
C ASP A 57 -20.38 7.89 1.15
N ALA A 58 -20.73 8.92 1.92
CA ALA A 58 -20.22 9.13 3.28
C ALA A 58 -20.47 7.94 4.22
N GLU A 59 -21.67 7.36 4.18
CA GLU A 59 -22.03 6.21 5.03
C GLU A 59 -21.22 4.97 4.65
N ALA A 60 -21.07 4.69 3.36
CA ALA A 60 -20.25 3.56 2.87
C ALA A 60 -18.78 3.74 3.24
N LEU A 61 -18.26 4.97 3.20
CA LEU A 61 -16.89 5.28 3.57
C LEU A 61 -16.66 5.19 5.08
N ASP A 62 -17.62 5.56 5.91
CA ASP A 62 -17.56 5.34 7.35
C ASP A 62 -17.50 3.84 7.68
N ALA A 63 -18.29 3.02 6.99
CA ALA A 63 -18.26 1.57 7.13
C ALA A 63 -16.90 1.00 6.69
N ALA A 64 -16.34 1.49 5.60
CA ALA A 64 -15.01 1.10 5.11
C ALA A 64 -13.91 1.44 6.13
N ARG A 65 -13.97 2.63 6.71
CA ARG A 65 -13.04 3.07 7.76
C ARG A 65 -13.14 2.19 9.01
N GLN A 66 -14.35 1.80 9.40
CA GLN A 66 -14.54 0.89 10.53
C GLN A 66 -13.95 -0.50 10.26
N ARG A 67 -14.14 -1.05 9.06
CA ARG A 67 -13.51 -2.32 8.67
C ARG A 67 -11.99 -2.23 8.68
N LEU A 68 -11.41 -1.14 8.18
CA LEU A 68 -9.96 -0.90 8.27
C LEU A 68 -9.48 -0.95 9.71
N ARG A 69 -10.20 -0.30 10.63
CA ARG A 69 -9.89 -0.31 12.07
C ARG A 69 -9.90 -1.73 12.65
N GLU A 70 -10.91 -2.51 12.32
CA GLU A 70 -11.05 -3.88 12.80
C GLU A 70 -9.96 -4.81 12.25
N HIS A 71 -9.54 -4.61 11.00
CA HIS A 71 -8.54 -5.45 10.35
C HIS A 71 -7.10 -5.05 10.66
N TRP A 72 -6.85 -3.85 11.14
CA TRP A 72 -5.50 -3.29 11.25
C TRP A 72 -4.53 -4.17 12.05
N SER A 73 -4.98 -4.77 13.13
CA SER A 73 -4.15 -5.65 13.95
C SER A 73 -3.74 -6.97 13.28
N HIS A 74 -4.37 -7.32 12.17
CA HIS A 74 -4.05 -8.52 11.39
C HIS A 74 -2.96 -8.26 10.33
N TYR A 75 -2.62 -7.02 10.08
CA TYR A 75 -1.56 -6.66 9.13
C TYR A 75 -0.18 -6.72 9.77
N VAL A 76 0.82 -7.01 8.95
CA VAL A 76 2.22 -6.76 9.29
C VAL A 76 2.46 -5.26 9.09
N VAL A 77 2.58 -4.51 10.18
CA VAL A 77 2.74 -3.05 10.14
C VAL A 77 4.20 -2.69 10.30
N VAL A 78 4.76 -2.04 9.29
CA VAL A 78 6.14 -1.54 9.30
C VAL A 78 6.18 -0.16 9.94
N GLU A 79 6.98 -0.01 11.00
CA GLU A 79 7.15 1.27 11.70
C GLU A 79 7.97 2.27 10.88
N VAL A 80 7.62 3.55 10.98
CA VAL A 80 8.37 4.65 10.39
C VAL A 80 9.46 5.08 11.36
N THR A 81 10.64 4.49 11.22
CA THR A 81 11.82 4.80 12.03
C THR A 81 12.71 5.82 11.32
N GLN A 82 13.69 6.39 12.05
CA GLN A 82 14.69 7.27 11.43
C GLN A 82 15.48 6.53 10.34
N ALA A 83 15.89 5.29 10.57
CA ALA A 83 16.60 4.49 9.56
C ALA A 83 15.75 4.26 8.31
N LEU A 84 14.45 4.03 8.46
CA LEU A 84 13.54 3.86 7.33
C LEU A 84 13.39 5.14 6.52
N VAL A 85 13.22 6.30 7.16
CA VAL A 85 13.05 7.56 6.43
C VAL A 85 14.35 8.03 5.78
N GLU A 86 15.51 7.70 6.33
CA GLU A 86 16.79 7.94 5.67
C GLU A 86 16.91 7.11 4.38
N ARG A 87 16.59 5.82 4.43
CA ARG A 87 16.51 4.96 3.24
C ARG A 87 15.49 5.50 2.23
N ALA A 88 14.34 5.95 2.70
CA ALA A 88 13.32 6.57 1.84
C ALA A 88 13.87 7.81 1.13
N GLY A 89 14.65 8.64 1.81
CA GLY A 89 15.32 9.80 1.22
C GLY A 89 16.26 9.39 0.07
N ASP A 90 17.05 8.35 0.27
CA ASP A 90 17.92 7.80 -0.78
C ASP A 90 17.11 7.30 -1.99
N TYR A 91 15.98 6.66 -1.75
CA TYR A 91 15.09 6.20 -2.83
C TYR A 91 14.39 7.36 -3.55
N ALA A 92 14.03 8.41 -2.83
CA ALA A 92 13.45 9.61 -3.42
C ALA A 92 14.43 10.24 -4.42
N ASP A 93 15.69 10.33 -4.06
CA ASP A 93 16.75 10.85 -4.92
C ASP A 93 17.04 9.90 -6.10
N THR A 94 17.29 8.63 -5.82
CA THR A 94 17.66 7.63 -6.84
C THR A 94 16.57 7.39 -7.88
N PHE A 95 15.30 7.30 -7.44
CA PHE A 95 14.17 6.94 -8.30
C PHE A 95 13.25 8.11 -8.64
N ALA A 96 13.59 9.31 -8.22
CA ALA A 96 12.77 10.52 -8.42
C ALA A 96 11.32 10.34 -7.90
N LEU A 97 11.18 9.77 -6.71
CA LEU A 97 9.89 9.53 -6.07
C LEU A 97 9.49 10.71 -5.17
N ARG A 98 8.17 10.85 -4.96
CA ARG A 98 7.66 11.71 -3.90
C ARG A 98 8.01 11.14 -2.54
N GLY A 99 8.09 12.01 -1.51
CA GLY A 99 8.47 11.60 -0.17
C GLY A 99 7.64 10.44 0.38
N TYR A 100 6.31 10.50 0.30
CA TYR A 100 5.44 9.43 0.80
C TYR A 100 5.58 8.12 0.01
N ASP A 101 5.73 8.17 -1.30
CA ASP A 101 5.96 6.99 -2.13
C ASP A 101 7.29 6.33 -1.80
N SER A 102 8.32 7.11 -1.53
CA SER A 102 9.63 6.59 -1.12
C SER A 102 9.58 5.93 0.27
N VAL A 103 8.77 6.45 1.20
CA VAL A 103 8.52 5.81 2.50
C VAL A 103 7.83 4.46 2.32
N GLN A 104 6.84 4.36 1.45
CA GLN A 104 6.17 3.10 1.13
C GLN A 104 7.16 2.07 0.54
N LEU A 105 8.02 2.50 -0.38
CA LEU A 105 9.04 1.63 -0.98
C LEU A 105 10.06 1.14 0.05
N ALA A 106 10.52 2.03 0.94
CA ALA A 106 11.44 1.67 2.01
C ALA A 106 10.81 0.69 3.00
N ALA A 107 9.53 0.84 3.32
CA ALA A 107 8.78 -0.09 4.15
C ALA A 107 8.66 -1.47 3.50
N ALA A 108 8.34 -1.53 2.22
CA ALA A 108 8.29 -2.78 1.46
C ALA A 108 9.67 -3.46 1.44
N ARG A 109 10.75 -2.69 1.24
CA ARG A 109 12.12 -3.21 1.29
C ARG A 109 12.47 -3.82 2.64
N THR A 110 12.03 -3.20 3.73
CA THR A 110 12.23 -3.74 5.10
C THR A 110 11.58 -5.11 5.24
N VAL A 111 10.36 -5.29 4.75
CA VAL A 111 9.68 -6.59 4.77
C VAL A 111 10.39 -7.61 3.89
N GLN A 112 10.81 -7.20 2.69
CA GLN A 112 11.54 -8.05 1.74
C GLN A 112 12.84 -8.59 2.36
N GLU A 113 13.60 -7.74 3.04
CA GLU A 113 14.89 -8.12 3.66
C GLU A 113 14.71 -8.98 4.91
N ALA A 114 13.65 -8.77 5.67
CA ALA A 114 13.35 -9.55 6.88
C ALA A 114 12.69 -10.89 6.57
N GLY A 115 12.03 -11.00 5.41
CA GLY A 115 11.18 -12.13 5.06
C GLY A 115 11.93 -13.35 4.57
N ARG A 116 11.32 -14.52 4.82
CA ARG A 116 11.72 -15.82 4.23
C ARG A 116 10.84 -16.19 3.04
N GLU A 117 9.86 -15.36 2.74
CA GLU A 117 8.91 -15.53 1.66
C GLU A 117 9.09 -14.41 0.62
N ASP A 118 8.68 -14.71 -0.61
CA ASP A 118 8.63 -13.69 -1.67
C ASP A 118 7.67 -12.55 -1.30
N LEU A 119 8.08 -11.33 -1.61
CA LEU A 119 7.25 -10.16 -1.44
C LEU A 119 6.70 -9.72 -2.79
N ARG A 120 5.40 -9.46 -2.82
CA ARG A 120 4.73 -8.81 -3.93
C ARG A 120 4.28 -7.42 -3.52
N PHE A 121 4.68 -6.43 -4.30
CA PHE A 121 4.36 -5.02 -4.03
C PHE A 121 3.13 -4.59 -4.82
N ALA A 122 2.08 -4.19 -4.13
CA ALA A 122 0.86 -3.69 -4.75
C ALA A 122 0.82 -2.16 -4.70
N CYS A 123 0.89 -1.52 -5.86
CA CYS A 123 0.71 -0.09 -6.03
C CYS A 123 0.21 0.21 -7.45
N TYR A 124 -0.35 1.40 -7.62
CA TYR A 124 -0.96 1.82 -8.89
C TYR A 124 -0.23 2.98 -9.56
N ASP A 125 0.89 3.40 -9.01
CA ASP A 125 1.79 4.39 -9.60
C ASP A 125 2.88 3.72 -10.43
N ALA A 126 3.02 4.11 -11.71
CA ALA A 126 3.95 3.48 -12.64
C ALA A 126 5.41 3.68 -12.24
N ARG A 127 5.78 4.86 -11.72
CA ARG A 127 7.15 5.18 -11.27
C ARG A 127 7.52 4.36 -10.04
N LEU A 128 6.63 4.26 -9.09
CA LEU A 128 6.83 3.47 -7.89
C LEU A 128 6.96 1.97 -8.21
N ARG A 129 6.13 1.45 -9.14
CA ARG A 129 6.26 0.06 -9.61
C ARG A 129 7.63 -0.21 -10.24
N LYS A 130 8.14 0.70 -11.07
CA LYS A 130 9.48 0.56 -11.68
C LYS A 130 10.57 0.49 -10.62
N ALA A 131 10.51 1.35 -9.62
CA ALA A 131 11.46 1.36 -8.52
C ALA A 131 11.42 0.05 -7.72
N ALA A 132 10.24 -0.46 -7.42
CA ALA A 132 10.08 -1.75 -6.75
C ALA A 132 10.71 -2.91 -7.55
N LYS A 133 10.52 -2.93 -8.86
CA LYS A 133 11.15 -3.93 -9.74
C LYS A 133 12.68 -3.84 -9.73
N VAL A 134 13.25 -2.63 -9.73
CA VAL A 134 14.71 -2.45 -9.63
C VAL A 134 15.24 -3.03 -8.32
N LEU A 135 14.48 -2.95 -7.25
CA LEU A 135 14.84 -3.56 -5.96
C LEU A 135 14.56 -5.08 -5.88
N GLY A 136 14.17 -5.69 -6.99
CA GLY A 136 13.93 -7.14 -7.06
C GLY A 136 12.58 -7.60 -6.51
N MET A 137 11.63 -6.70 -6.31
CA MET A 137 10.27 -7.06 -5.88
C MET A 137 9.44 -7.51 -7.07
N SER A 138 8.63 -8.55 -6.89
CA SER A 138 7.52 -8.78 -7.80
C SER A 138 6.45 -7.72 -7.58
N VAL A 139 5.74 -7.35 -8.63
CA VAL A 139 4.75 -6.27 -8.56
C VAL A 139 3.38 -6.82 -8.96
N PHE A 140 2.38 -6.51 -8.13
CA PHE A 140 1.00 -6.74 -8.52
C PHE A 140 0.56 -5.61 -9.46
N ALA A 141 0.14 -5.99 -10.64
CA ALA A 141 -0.47 -5.09 -11.61
C ALA A 141 -1.67 -5.81 -12.23
N GLU A 142 -2.73 -5.05 -12.49
CA GLU A 142 -3.84 -5.61 -13.26
C GLU A 142 -3.40 -6.02 -14.65
N ALA A 143 -3.96 -7.13 -15.15
CA ALA A 143 -3.78 -7.52 -16.54
C ALA A 143 -4.28 -6.37 -17.45
N GLY A 144 -3.36 -5.77 -18.23
CA GLY A 144 -3.67 -4.66 -19.12
C GLY A 144 -3.41 -3.26 -18.55
N ALA A 145 -2.90 -3.11 -17.32
CA ALA A 145 -2.38 -1.83 -16.86
C ALA A 145 -1.06 -1.50 -17.58
N PRO A 146 -0.91 -0.28 -18.12
CA PRO A 146 0.32 0.12 -18.79
C PRO A 146 1.53 0.20 -17.86
#